data_21441fb05821d2533623482eb5f6fb3d
#
_entry.id   21441fb05821d2533623482eb5f6fb3d
#
_cell.length_a   1.000
_cell.length_b   1.000
_cell.length_c   1.000
_cell.angle_alpha   90.00
_cell.angle_beta   90.00
_cell.angle_gamma   90.00
#
_symmetry.space_group_name_H-M   'P 1'
#
loop_
_entity.id
_entity.type
_entity.pdbx_description
1 polymer ?
#
loop_
_entity_poly.entity_id
_entity_poly.type
_entity_poly.pdbx_seq_one_letter_code
_entity_poly.pdbx_strand_id
1 'polypeptide(L)'
;MNFMACGMGQNKQYEEQSKKIQDLMKNIKYKIAVMSGKGGVGKSTVAANVAIGLSKKGYKVGLLDVDIHGPSIAGILGIRDAAIEFNEERMVPYPYSENLKVLSMQCLLNQPDDPIIWRGPAKIGVVRQFLSDSEWGELDYLIIDTPPGTGDEPLTVAQTVNGCRALLVTTPQEISLADVRKSIHFCKRVDLPILGLVENMSGFICPTCHTLHNIFQSGGGKKTAADFDIAFLGSLPIDPNVVISGDSGQSIAADSPVNAALDQVLENMITQLKSK
;
A
#
# COMPACT_ATOMS: atom_id res chain seq x y z
N MET A 1 -1.31 -13.86 43.87
CA MET A 1 -2.68 -13.57 43.37
C MET A 1 -2.64 -12.27 42.58
N ASN A 2 -2.94 -12.26 41.32
CA ASN A 2 -3.20 -11.16 40.37
C ASN A 2 -2.51 -11.27 39.00
N PHE A 3 -2.21 -12.47 38.54
CA PHE A 3 -1.82 -12.65 37.11
C PHE A 3 -3.01 -12.84 36.17
N MET A 4 -4.18 -13.21 36.67
CA MET A 4 -5.38 -13.42 35.83
C MET A 4 -6.16 -12.13 35.48
N ALA A 5 -6.10 -11.08 36.28
CA ALA A 5 -6.84 -9.85 36.04
C ALA A 5 -6.23 -8.97 34.91
N CYS A 6 -4.92 -9.05 34.69
CA CYS A 6 -4.26 -8.27 33.65
C CYS A 6 -4.55 -8.81 32.23
N GLY A 7 -4.73 -10.12 32.06
CA GLY A 7 -5.04 -10.73 30.77
C GLY A 7 -6.48 -10.51 30.29
N MET A 8 -7.44 -10.38 31.20
CA MET A 8 -8.85 -10.15 30.84
C MET A 8 -9.12 -8.73 30.33
N GLY A 9 -8.43 -7.73 30.86
CA GLY A 9 -8.56 -6.34 30.40
C GLY A 9 -7.99 -6.12 28.99
N GLN A 10 -6.84 -6.72 28.70
CA GLN A 10 -6.20 -6.63 27.39
C GLN A 10 -7.01 -7.35 26.30
N ASN A 11 -7.61 -8.50 26.58
CA ASN A 11 -8.47 -9.21 25.63
C ASN A 11 -9.72 -8.39 25.28
N LYS A 12 -10.37 -7.76 26.27
CA LYS A 12 -11.56 -6.96 26.05
C LYS A 12 -11.27 -5.72 25.19
N GLN A 13 -10.18 -5.02 25.47
CA GLN A 13 -9.74 -3.87 24.67
C GLN A 13 -9.39 -4.27 23.22
N TYR A 14 -8.77 -5.42 23.03
CA TYR A 14 -8.44 -5.96 21.72
C TYR A 14 -9.70 -6.31 20.91
N GLU A 15 -10.71 -6.90 21.56
CA GLU A 15 -11.99 -7.23 20.93
C GLU A 15 -12.79 -5.97 20.55
N GLU A 16 -12.86 -4.97 21.43
CA GLU A 16 -13.50 -3.69 21.18
C GLU A 16 -12.84 -2.96 19.99
N GLN A 17 -11.52 -2.92 19.93
CA GLN A 17 -10.79 -2.35 18.83
C GLN A 17 -11.02 -3.12 17.52
N SER A 18 -11.06 -4.45 17.56
CA SER A 18 -11.37 -5.28 16.39
C SER A 18 -12.77 -4.97 15.85
N LYS A 19 -13.75 -4.78 16.74
CA LYS A 19 -15.11 -4.41 16.36
C LYS A 19 -15.14 -3.02 15.71
N LYS A 20 -14.45 -2.02 16.27
CA LYS A 20 -14.33 -0.69 15.69
C LYS A 20 -13.75 -0.74 14.27
N ILE A 21 -12.65 -1.51 14.07
CA ILE A 21 -12.07 -1.69 12.73
C ILE A 21 -13.08 -2.28 11.76
N GLN A 22 -13.78 -3.35 12.16
CA GLN A 22 -14.76 -4.00 11.31
C GLN A 22 -15.91 -3.05 10.94
N ASP A 23 -16.39 -2.24 11.87
CA ASP A 23 -17.47 -1.28 11.62
C ASP A 23 -17.02 -0.17 10.66
N LEU A 24 -15.82 0.35 10.81
CA LEU A 24 -15.23 1.32 9.86
C LEU A 24 -15.05 0.72 8.46
N MET A 25 -14.58 -0.52 8.38
CA MET A 25 -14.33 -1.20 7.11
C MET A 25 -15.61 -1.53 6.32
N LYS A 26 -16.80 -1.51 6.95
CA LYS A 26 -18.10 -1.65 6.24
C LYS A 26 -18.39 -0.47 5.31
N ASN A 27 -17.90 0.73 5.64
CA ASN A 27 -18.08 1.94 4.84
C ASN A 27 -17.09 2.05 3.66
N ILE A 28 -16.23 1.06 3.50
CA ILE A 28 -15.20 1.01 2.48
C ILE A 28 -15.50 -0.16 1.55
N LYS A 29 -15.72 0.12 0.27
CA LYS A 29 -16.13 -0.91 -0.70
C LYS A 29 -15.00 -1.89 -1.01
N TYR A 30 -13.82 -1.40 -1.37
CA TYR A 30 -12.66 -2.23 -1.69
C TYR A 30 -11.46 -1.86 -0.81
N LYS A 31 -10.83 -2.83 -0.17
CA LYS A 31 -9.64 -2.70 0.66
C LYS A 31 -8.48 -3.45 0.00
N ILE A 32 -7.38 -2.77 -0.27
CA ILE A 32 -6.26 -3.30 -1.03
C ILE A 32 -4.97 -3.07 -0.27
N ALA A 33 -4.35 -4.15 0.21
CA ALA A 33 -3.01 -4.10 0.81
C ALA A 33 -1.95 -4.21 -0.29
N VAL A 34 -1.15 -3.18 -0.45
CA VAL A 34 -0.02 -3.18 -1.38
C VAL A 34 1.18 -3.78 -0.67
N MET A 35 1.68 -4.89 -1.19
CA MET A 35 2.70 -5.70 -0.56
C MET A 35 3.86 -5.99 -1.52
N SER A 36 5.03 -6.25 -0.96
CA SER A 36 6.21 -6.69 -1.74
C SER A 36 7.05 -7.68 -0.94
N GLY A 37 7.80 -8.52 -1.63
CA GLY A 37 8.69 -9.48 -0.98
C GLY A 37 9.93 -8.86 -0.37
N LYS A 38 10.39 -7.72 -0.89
CA LYS A 38 11.57 -6.97 -0.39
C LYS A 38 11.40 -5.47 -0.56
N GLY A 39 12.26 -4.69 0.11
CA GLY A 39 12.35 -3.24 -0.07
C GLY A 39 12.96 -2.84 -1.43
N GLY A 40 12.70 -1.60 -1.85
CA GLY A 40 13.30 -1.02 -3.07
C GLY A 40 12.64 -1.43 -4.39
N VAL A 41 11.52 -2.16 -4.39
CA VAL A 41 10.80 -2.52 -5.63
C VAL A 41 9.81 -1.45 -6.09
N GLY A 42 9.71 -0.31 -5.37
CA GLY A 42 8.77 0.77 -5.67
C GLY A 42 7.34 0.52 -5.19
N LYS A 43 7.14 -0.31 -4.17
CA LYS A 43 5.83 -0.62 -3.57
C LYS A 43 5.02 0.64 -3.24
N SER A 44 5.58 1.56 -2.45
CA SER A 44 4.92 2.79 -2.02
C SER A 44 4.65 3.75 -3.18
N THR A 45 5.56 3.81 -4.17
CA THR A 45 5.35 4.56 -5.41
C THR A 45 4.14 4.01 -6.17
N VAL A 46 4.03 2.67 -6.28
CA VAL A 46 2.86 2.02 -6.91
C VAL A 46 1.60 2.31 -6.09
N ALA A 47 1.64 2.18 -4.76
CA ALA A 47 0.50 2.45 -3.89
C ALA A 47 -0.02 3.89 -4.05
N ALA A 48 0.87 4.88 -4.00
CA ALA A 48 0.54 6.29 -4.18
C ALA A 48 -0.07 6.56 -5.57
N ASN A 49 0.55 6.06 -6.62
CA ASN A 49 0.08 6.30 -7.98
C ASN A 49 -1.24 5.56 -8.30
N VAL A 50 -1.46 4.37 -7.73
CA VAL A 50 -2.76 3.68 -7.79
C VAL A 50 -3.84 4.53 -7.10
N ALA A 51 -3.58 5.07 -5.91
CA ALA A 51 -4.53 5.92 -5.20
C ALA A 51 -4.83 7.22 -5.98
N ILE A 52 -3.80 7.89 -6.50
CA ILE A 52 -3.96 9.10 -7.34
C ILE A 52 -4.75 8.77 -8.61
N GLY A 53 -4.41 7.68 -9.30
CA GLY A 53 -5.07 7.30 -10.55
C GLY A 53 -6.55 6.96 -10.34
N LEU A 54 -6.91 6.26 -9.26
CA LEU A 54 -8.30 5.98 -8.90
C LEU A 54 -9.05 7.28 -8.56
N SER A 55 -8.44 8.19 -7.79
CA SER A 55 -9.07 9.47 -7.44
C SER A 55 -9.32 10.36 -8.67
N LYS A 56 -8.41 10.37 -9.65
CA LYS A 56 -8.57 11.05 -10.95
C LYS A 56 -9.71 10.45 -11.78
N LYS A 57 -10.02 9.16 -11.61
CA LYS A 57 -11.18 8.49 -12.24
C LYS A 57 -12.50 8.79 -11.48
N GLY A 58 -12.49 9.63 -10.44
CA GLY A 58 -13.66 10.07 -9.68
C GLY A 58 -14.06 9.17 -8.52
N TYR A 59 -13.26 8.15 -8.16
CA TYR A 59 -13.52 7.31 -7.00
C TYR A 59 -13.06 8.00 -5.70
N LYS A 60 -13.81 7.81 -4.62
CA LYS A 60 -13.41 8.23 -3.27
C LYS A 60 -12.35 7.26 -2.73
N VAL A 61 -11.14 7.75 -2.52
CA VAL A 61 -9.97 6.93 -2.18
C VAL A 61 -9.36 7.36 -0.85
N GLY A 62 -9.04 6.39 -0.01
CA GLY A 62 -8.15 6.53 1.12
C GLY A 62 -6.80 5.89 0.81
N LEU A 63 -5.71 6.54 1.18
CA LEU A 63 -4.35 5.98 1.14
C LEU A 63 -3.79 5.97 2.56
N LEU A 64 -3.55 4.77 3.09
CA LEU A 64 -3.04 4.53 4.43
C LEU A 64 -1.62 3.95 4.34
N ASP A 65 -0.66 4.63 4.92
CA ASP A 65 0.73 4.17 5.04
C ASP A 65 0.96 3.60 6.44
N VAL A 66 1.17 2.29 6.52
CA VAL A 66 1.49 1.57 7.77
C VAL A 66 2.93 1.04 7.78
N ASP A 67 3.80 1.53 6.89
CA ASP A 67 5.23 1.24 6.94
C ASP A 67 5.90 2.08 8.05
N ILE A 68 5.97 1.51 9.23
CA ILE A 68 6.48 2.19 10.43
C ILE A 68 7.97 2.53 10.31
N HIS A 69 8.73 1.71 9.59
CA HIS A 69 10.19 1.84 9.51
C HIS A 69 10.68 2.76 8.42
N GLY A 70 9.94 2.84 7.33
CA GLY A 70 10.29 3.65 6.17
C GLY A 70 9.07 4.28 5.55
N PRO A 71 8.29 5.08 6.33
CA PRO A 71 7.10 5.70 5.78
C PRO A 71 7.51 6.66 4.66
N SER A 72 6.99 6.46 3.48
CA SER A 72 7.43 7.18 2.29
C SER A 72 6.29 7.90 1.55
N ILE A 73 5.05 7.56 1.84
CA ILE A 73 3.87 8.10 1.16
C ILE A 73 3.79 9.62 1.29
N ALA A 74 3.99 10.16 2.51
CA ALA A 74 3.94 11.61 2.72
C ALA A 74 5.05 12.34 1.94
N GLY A 75 6.22 11.72 1.82
CA GLY A 75 7.30 12.23 0.98
C GLY A 75 6.94 12.23 -0.50
N ILE A 76 6.48 11.10 -1.03
CA ILE A 76 6.07 10.93 -2.43
C ILE A 76 4.97 11.93 -2.83
N LEU A 77 4.08 12.25 -1.92
CA LEU A 77 2.96 13.17 -2.15
C LEU A 77 3.28 14.64 -1.82
N GLY A 78 4.47 14.96 -1.31
CA GLY A 78 4.86 16.32 -0.93
C GLY A 78 4.11 16.88 0.28
N ILE A 79 3.62 16.02 1.17
CA ILE A 79 2.86 16.39 2.36
C ILE A 79 3.59 16.04 3.66
N ARG A 80 4.93 16.07 3.65
CA ARG A 80 5.75 15.73 4.83
C ARG A 80 5.45 16.60 6.06
N ASP A 81 5.09 17.85 5.81
CA ASP A 81 4.80 18.83 6.86
C ASP A 81 3.31 18.83 7.28
N ALA A 82 2.50 17.95 6.70
CA ALA A 82 1.10 17.82 7.07
C ALA A 82 0.97 17.17 8.45
N ALA A 83 0.50 17.92 9.43
CA ALA A 83 0.17 17.37 10.73
C ALA A 83 -1.14 16.57 10.66
N ILE A 84 -1.20 15.47 11.41
CA ILE A 84 -2.46 14.76 11.60
C ILE A 84 -3.34 15.60 12.52
N GLU A 85 -4.50 15.98 12.03
CA GLU A 85 -5.54 16.61 12.85
C GLU A 85 -6.33 15.54 13.61
N PHE A 86 -6.78 15.89 14.80
CA PHE A 86 -7.62 15.03 15.62
C PHE A 86 -8.98 15.69 15.83
N ASN A 87 -10.03 14.92 15.56
CA ASN A 87 -11.40 15.25 15.92
C ASN A 87 -11.81 14.34 17.09
N GLU A 88 -11.90 14.90 18.28
CA GLU A 88 -11.98 14.14 19.54
C GLU A 88 -10.77 13.20 19.68
N GLU A 89 -10.99 11.87 19.58
CA GLU A 89 -9.93 10.85 19.63
C GLU A 89 -9.62 10.24 18.25
N ARG A 90 -10.22 10.76 17.16
CA ARG A 90 -10.08 10.22 15.81
C ARG A 90 -9.08 11.00 14.97
N MET A 91 -8.22 10.29 14.29
CA MET A 91 -7.31 10.86 13.31
C MET A 91 -8.06 11.26 12.04
N VAL A 92 -7.95 12.52 11.66
CA VAL A 92 -8.55 13.04 10.42
C VAL A 92 -7.53 12.88 9.29
N PRO A 93 -7.80 12.04 8.27
CA PRO A 93 -6.90 11.90 7.15
C PRO A 93 -6.75 13.22 6.38
N TYR A 94 -5.52 13.54 5.96
CA TYR A 94 -5.20 14.74 5.19
C TYR A 94 -5.95 14.74 3.85
N PRO A 95 -6.69 15.80 3.49
CA PRO A 95 -7.41 15.89 2.22
C PRO A 95 -6.44 16.30 1.10
N TYR A 96 -5.79 15.31 0.46
CA TYR A 96 -4.81 15.56 -0.61
C TYR A 96 -5.45 16.13 -1.87
N SER A 97 -6.64 15.66 -2.22
CA SER A 97 -7.47 16.19 -3.31
C SER A 97 -8.95 15.98 -2.98
N GLU A 98 -9.83 16.46 -3.86
CA GLU A 98 -11.29 16.29 -3.70
C GLU A 98 -11.69 14.83 -3.41
N ASN A 99 -11.02 13.86 -4.06
CA ASN A 99 -11.34 12.45 -3.99
C ASN A 99 -10.25 11.59 -3.35
N LEU A 100 -9.18 12.17 -2.78
CA LEU A 100 -8.09 11.43 -2.14
C LEU A 100 -7.79 11.96 -0.75
N LYS A 101 -7.95 11.09 0.24
CA LYS A 101 -7.53 11.32 1.62
C LYS A 101 -6.31 10.46 1.94
N VAL A 102 -5.37 11.00 2.70
CA VAL A 102 -4.11 10.33 3.03
C VAL A 102 -3.85 10.33 4.52
N LEU A 103 -3.40 9.21 5.05
CA LEU A 103 -2.92 9.10 6.41
C LEU A 103 -1.61 8.30 6.39
N SER A 104 -0.53 8.92 6.84
CA SER A 104 0.79 8.29 6.89
C SER A 104 1.37 8.33 8.29
N MET A 105 2.07 7.25 8.63
CA MET A 105 2.87 7.18 9.87
C MET A 105 3.89 8.31 9.98
N GLN A 106 4.40 8.80 8.85
CA GLN A 106 5.34 9.92 8.82
C GLN A 106 4.77 11.20 9.43
N CYS A 107 3.46 11.42 9.27
CA CYS A 107 2.78 12.61 9.81
C CYS A 107 2.61 12.58 11.35
N LEU A 108 2.93 11.47 12.03
CA LEU A 108 2.96 11.35 13.49
C LEU A 108 4.35 11.64 14.08
N LEU A 109 5.37 11.73 13.25
CA LEU A 109 6.74 11.97 13.72
C LEU A 109 6.93 13.46 14.01
N ASN A 110 7.50 13.76 15.18
CA ASN A 110 7.84 15.13 15.55
C ASN A 110 8.96 15.70 14.66
N GLN A 111 9.86 14.83 14.20
CA GLN A 111 10.91 15.16 13.24
C GLN A 111 10.99 14.07 12.16
N PRO A 112 11.16 14.41 10.88
CA PRO A 112 11.21 13.45 9.78
C PRO A 112 12.30 12.38 9.89
N ASP A 113 13.40 12.70 10.59
CA ASP A 113 14.58 11.86 10.73
C ASP A 113 14.66 11.13 12.08
N ASP A 114 13.62 11.25 12.92
CA ASP A 114 13.59 10.55 14.21
C ASP A 114 13.48 9.05 14.01
N PRO A 115 14.41 8.24 14.58
CA PRO A 115 14.34 6.80 14.46
C PRO A 115 13.18 6.24 15.29
N ILE A 116 12.28 5.51 14.66
CA ILE A 116 11.21 4.80 15.35
C ILE A 116 11.76 3.48 15.92
N ILE A 117 11.93 3.41 17.23
CA ILE A 117 12.39 2.19 17.92
C ILE A 117 11.20 1.52 18.61
N TRP A 118 10.30 0.91 17.85
CA TRP A 118 9.20 0.14 18.40
C TRP A 118 9.44 -1.37 18.27
N ARG A 119 9.12 -2.10 19.32
CA ARG A 119 9.14 -3.57 19.32
C ARG A 119 7.79 -4.12 18.83
N GLY A 120 7.77 -5.38 18.35
CA GLY A 120 6.62 -6.02 17.71
C GLY A 120 5.23 -5.69 18.29
N PRO A 121 4.97 -5.88 19.60
CA PRO A 121 3.65 -5.58 20.16
C PRO A 121 3.21 -4.12 20.03
N ALA A 122 4.16 -3.16 20.16
CA ALA A 122 3.86 -1.75 19.99
C ALA A 122 3.49 -1.41 18.53
N LYS A 123 4.18 -2.01 17.55
CA LYS A 123 3.89 -1.84 16.13
C LYS A 123 2.49 -2.33 15.78
N ILE A 124 2.14 -3.53 16.23
CA ILE A 124 0.79 -4.10 16.05
C ILE A 124 -0.25 -3.16 16.62
N GLY A 125 -0.02 -2.61 17.83
CA GLY A 125 -0.91 -1.65 18.49
C GLY A 125 -1.13 -0.41 17.63
N VAL A 126 -0.08 0.17 17.08
CA VAL A 126 -0.16 1.37 16.25
C VAL A 126 -0.85 1.10 14.92
N VAL A 127 -0.52 0.02 14.21
CA VAL A 127 -1.24 -0.35 12.97
C VAL A 127 -2.73 -0.50 13.24
N ARG A 128 -3.09 -1.17 14.33
CA ARG A 128 -4.50 -1.33 14.72
C ARG A 128 -5.15 -0.01 15.08
N GLN A 129 -4.44 0.91 15.75
CA GLN A 129 -4.93 2.26 16.06
C GLN A 129 -5.20 3.06 14.78
N PHE A 130 -4.29 3.02 13.81
CA PHE A 130 -4.51 3.64 12.50
C PHE A 130 -5.74 3.07 11.77
N LEU A 131 -6.01 1.79 11.94
CA LEU A 131 -7.17 1.13 11.35
C LEU A 131 -8.47 1.41 12.14
N SER A 132 -8.41 1.61 13.49
CA SER A 132 -9.58 1.77 14.35
C SER A 132 -10.04 3.21 14.54
N ASP A 133 -9.08 4.16 14.52
CA ASP A 133 -9.33 5.53 14.98
C ASP A 133 -9.24 6.56 13.83
N SER A 134 -9.18 6.10 12.57
CA SER A 134 -9.16 6.98 11.38
C SER A 134 -10.55 7.33 10.89
N GLU A 135 -10.79 8.62 10.62
CA GLU A 135 -12.08 9.14 10.14
C GLU A 135 -12.13 9.17 8.59
N TRP A 136 -12.23 7.99 7.97
CA TRP A 136 -12.27 7.89 6.52
C TRP A 136 -13.60 8.36 5.90
N GLY A 137 -14.73 8.12 6.58
CA GLY A 137 -16.05 8.22 5.98
C GLY A 137 -16.33 7.09 4.98
N GLU A 138 -17.16 7.37 3.98
CA GLU A 138 -17.45 6.42 2.90
C GLU A 138 -16.37 6.51 1.82
N LEU A 139 -15.79 5.35 1.46
CA LEU A 139 -14.77 5.23 0.41
C LEU A 139 -15.14 4.13 -0.58
N ASP A 140 -14.80 4.36 -1.86
CA ASP A 140 -14.77 3.29 -2.86
C ASP A 140 -13.55 2.37 -2.67
N TYR A 141 -12.39 2.97 -2.36
CA TYR A 141 -11.13 2.24 -2.20
C TYR A 141 -10.36 2.73 -0.98
N LEU A 142 -9.80 1.77 -0.22
CA LEU A 142 -8.73 2.02 0.74
C LEU A 142 -7.49 1.27 0.27
N ILE A 143 -6.46 2.02 -0.08
CA ILE A 143 -5.15 1.50 -0.45
C ILE A 143 -4.28 1.54 0.81
N ILE A 144 -3.75 0.39 1.22
CA ILE A 144 -2.93 0.26 2.43
C ILE A 144 -1.51 -0.09 2.01
N ASP A 145 -0.58 0.84 2.15
CA ASP A 145 0.83 0.61 1.91
C ASP A 145 1.46 -0.07 3.13
N THR A 146 1.92 -1.33 2.98
CA THR A 146 2.48 -2.12 4.07
C THR A 146 4.01 -2.12 3.99
N PRO A 147 4.75 -2.38 5.09
CA PRO A 147 6.18 -2.60 4.98
C PRO A 147 6.51 -3.81 4.09
N PRO A 148 7.74 -3.86 3.53
CA PRO A 148 8.17 -4.98 2.72
C PRO A 148 8.28 -6.28 3.52
N GLY A 149 8.07 -7.41 2.85
CA GLY A 149 8.17 -8.74 3.45
C GLY A 149 6.85 -9.24 4.04
N THR A 150 6.97 -10.18 4.99
CA THR A 150 5.85 -10.94 5.58
C THR A 150 5.84 -10.80 7.11
N GLY A 151 6.16 -9.60 7.60
CA GLY A 151 6.27 -9.29 9.04
C GLY A 151 4.92 -9.11 9.75
N ASP A 152 5.00 -8.56 10.96
CA ASP A 152 3.84 -8.38 11.83
C ASP A 152 2.81 -7.40 11.28
N GLU A 153 3.25 -6.34 10.61
CA GLU A 153 2.37 -5.29 10.09
C GLU A 153 1.49 -5.82 8.93
N PRO A 154 2.05 -6.44 7.85
CA PRO A 154 1.23 -7.09 6.82
C PRO A 154 0.31 -8.17 7.39
N LEU A 155 0.77 -8.94 8.39
CA LEU A 155 -0.05 -9.94 9.07
C LEU A 155 -1.22 -9.30 9.81
N THR A 156 -0.96 -8.20 10.53
CA THR A 156 -2.00 -7.45 11.25
C THR A 156 -3.07 -6.93 10.26
N VAL A 157 -2.68 -6.34 9.14
CA VAL A 157 -3.61 -5.89 8.10
C VAL A 157 -4.44 -7.06 7.57
N ALA A 158 -3.80 -8.18 7.21
CA ALA A 158 -4.47 -9.36 6.69
C ALA A 158 -5.50 -9.95 7.67
N GLN A 159 -5.21 -9.93 8.96
CA GLN A 159 -6.07 -10.50 10.02
C GLN A 159 -7.18 -9.55 10.49
N THR A 160 -7.00 -8.23 10.34
CA THR A 160 -7.93 -7.26 10.92
C THR A 160 -8.81 -6.58 9.88
N VAL A 161 -8.36 -6.46 8.62
CA VAL A 161 -9.11 -5.77 7.56
C VAL A 161 -9.92 -6.78 6.75
N ASN A 162 -11.15 -7.02 7.18
CA ASN A 162 -12.04 -7.96 6.50
C ASN A 162 -12.31 -7.57 5.04
N GLY A 163 -12.20 -8.57 4.14
CA GLY A 163 -12.40 -8.38 2.70
C GLY A 163 -11.24 -7.63 2.03
N CYS A 164 -10.07 -7.55 2.70
CA CYS A 164 -8.84 -7.06 2.10
C CYS A 164 -8.34 -8.01 1.01
N ARG A 165 -7.71 -7.44 -0.04
CA ARG A 165 -7.03 -8.20 -1.10
C ARG A 165 -5.61 -7.69 -1.26
N ALA A 166 -4.66 -8.57 -1.55
CA ALA A 166 -3.26 -8.21 -1.75
C ALA A 166 -2.99 -7.78 -3.20
N LEU A 167 -2.43 -6.59 -3.39
CA LEU A 167 -1.78 -6.15 -4.61
C LEU A 167 -0.27 -6.36 -4.44
N LEU A 168 0.30 -7.32 -5.17
CA LEU A 168 1.71 -7.65 -5.06
C LEU A 168 2.53 -6.80 -6.04
N VAL A 169 3.67 -6.27 -5.58
CA VAL A 169 4.61 -5.49 -6.40
C VAL A 169 5.96 -6.18 -6.39
N THR A 170 6.54 -6.36 -7.57
CA THR A 170 7.88 -6.92 -7.78
C THR A 170 8.63 -6.16 -8.86
N THR A 171 9.93 -6.43 -9.01
CA THR A 171 10.72 -6.07 -10.18
C THR A 171 11.07 -7.33 -10.97
N PRO A 172 11.47 -7.25 -12.26
CA PRO A 172 11.69 -8.44 -13.09
C PRO A 172 12.94 -9.27 -12.71
N GLN A 173 13.77 -8.76 -11.80
CA GLN A 173 14.98 -9.44 -11.34
C GLN A 173 14.67 -10.72 -10.55
N GLU A 174 15.36 -11.82 -10.80
CA GLU A 174 15.11 -13.12 -10.15
C GLU A 174 15.16 -13.06 -8.62
N ILE A 175 16.03 -12.23 -8.04
CA ILE A 175 16.09 -12.04 -6.59
C ILE A 175 14.80 -11.43 -6.03
N SER A 176 14.16 -10.51 -6.77
CA SER A 176 12.86 -9.93 -6.38
C SER A 176 11.73 -10.93 -6.59
N LEU A 177 11.80 -11.72 -7.66
CA LEU A 177 10.83 -12.77 -7.95
C LEU A 177 10.87 -13.85 -6.88
N ALA A 178 12.06 -14.24 -6.40
CA ALA A 178 12.19 -15.18 -5.29
C ALA A 178 11.49 -14.68 -4.02
N ASP A 179 11.60 -13.38 -3.72
CA ASP A 179 10.98 -12.81 -2.54
C ASP A 179 9.47 -12.60 -2.71
N VAL A 180 8.98 -12.19 -3.90
CA VAL A 180 7.53 -12.08 -4.12
C VAL A 180 6.84 -13.44 -4.08
N ARG A 181 7.50 -14.54 -4.48
CA ARG A 181 6.99 -15.91 -4.29
C ARG A 181 6.73 -16.23 -2.80
N LYS A 182 7.60 -15.74 -1.89
CA LYS A 182 7.35 -15.86 -0.44
C LYS A 182 6.10 -15.06 -0.01
N SER A 183 5.91 -13.86 -0.56
CA SER A 183 4.70 -13.07 -0.28
C SER A 183 3.43 -13.74 -0.82
N ILE A 184 3.49 -14.39 -1.98
CA ILE A 184 2.37 -15.19 -2.50
C ILE A 184 2.02 -16.33 -1.54
N HIS A 185 3.04 -17.08 -1.07
CA HIS A 185 2.83 -18.15 -0.10
C HIS A 185 2.31 -17.63 1.25
N PHE A 186 2.78 -16.46 1.70
CA PHE A 186 2.25 -15.81 2.88
C PHE A 186 0.76 -15.51 2.71
N CYS A 187 0.35 -14.83 1.64
CA CYS A 187 -1.05 -14.52 1.37
C CYS A 187 -1.92 -15.79 1.39
N LYS A 188 -1.46 -16.88 0.74
CA LYS A 188 -2.16 -18.17 0.74
C LYS A 188 -2.27 -18.76 2.15
N ARG A 189 -1.25 -18.60 3.01
CA ARG A 189 -1.24 -19.17 4.38
C ARG A 189 -2.13 -18.42 5.35
N VAL A 190 -2.34 -17.11 5.13
CA VAL A 190 -3.18 -16.27 6.00
C VAL A 190 -4.56 -16.00 5.40
N ASP A 191 -4.93 -16.73 4.36
CA ASP A 191 -6.21 -16.61 3.65
C ASP A 191 -6.49 -15.18 3.14
N LEU A 192 -5.43 -14.45 2.74
CA LEU A 192 -5.51 -13.13 2.11
C LEU A 192 -5.63 -13.29 0.59
N PRO A 193 -6.79 -13.02 -0.03
CA PRO A 193 -6.97 -13.16 -1.46
C PRO A 193 -6.01 -12.24 -2.23
N ILE A 194 -5.35 -12.78 -3.26
CA ILE A 194 -4.45 -11.99 -4.11
C ILE A 194 -5.27 -11.39 -5.25
N LEU A 195 -5.27 -10.04 -5.33
CA LEU A 195 -5.90 -9.29 -6.40
C LEU A 195 -5.10 -9.44 -7.70
N GLY A 196 -3.78 -9.38 -7.60
CA GLY A 196 -2.88 -9.58 -8.73
C GLY A 196 -1.47 -9.10 -8.44
N LEU A 197 -0.61 -9.22 -9.47
CA LEU A 197 0.80 -8.87 -9.46
C LEU A 197 1.09 -7.76 -10.46
N VAL A 198 1.81 -6.73 -10.02
CA VAL A 198 2.39 -5.65 -10.84
C VAL A 198 3.90 -5.84 -10.92
N GLU A 199 4.45 -5.82 -12.13
CA GLU A 199 5.89 -5.80 -12.36
C GLU A 199 6.34 -4.34 -12.57
N ASN A 200 7.00 -3.78 -11.57
CA ASN A 200 7.55 -2.43 -11.63
C ASN A 200 9.00 -2.45 -12.15
N MET A 201 9.47 -1.31 -12.65
CA MET A 201 10.81 -1.16 -13.24
C MET A 201 11.07 -2.16 -14.40
N SER A 202 10.04 -2.42 -15.19
CA SER A 202 10.06 -3.37 -16.31
C SER A 202 10.36 -2.63 -17.62
N GLY A 203 11.63 -2.58 -17.95
CA GLY A 203 12.15 -1.85 -19.11
C GLY A 203 12.31 -0.36 -18.86
N PHE A 204 13.10 0.27 -19.71
CA PHE A 204 13.39 1.71 -19.73
C PHE A 204 13.26 2.21 -21.17
N ILE A 205 12.43 3.21 -21.39
CA ILE A 205 12.29 3.86 -22.69
C ILE A 205 13.23 5.07 -22.69
N CYS A 206 14.26 5.03 -23.56
CA CYS A 206 15.21 6.13 -23.70
C CYS A 206 14.49 7.40 -24.16
N PRO A 207 14.55 8.52 -23.44
CA PRO A 207 13.86 9.75 -23.83
C PRO A 207 14.41 10.39 -25.11
N THR A 208 15.63 10.03 -25.51
CA THR A 208 16.29 10.60 -26.71
C THR A 208 15.98 9.81 -27.98
N CYS A 209 16.06 8.48 -27.94
CA CYS A 209 15.93 7.64 -29.13
C CYS A 209 14.66 6.73 -29.08
N HIS A 210 13.88 6.79 -28.03
CA HIS A 210 12.66 5.99 -27.79
C HIS A 210 12.87 4.47 -27.85
N THR A 211 14.11 4.00 -27.78
CA THR A 211 14.44 2.58 -27.76
C THR A 211 14.14 2.01 -26.36
N LEU A 212 13.46 0.85 -26.32
CA LEU A 212 13.25 0.10 -25.07
C LEU A 212 14.52 -0.65 -24.68
N HIS A 213 15.00 -0.41 -23.47
CA HIS A 213 16.14 -1.11 -22.87
C HIS A 213 15.67 -1.94 -21.67
N ASN A 214 15.98 -3.22 -21.66
CA ASN A 214 15.65 -4.11 -20.54
C ASN A 214 16.76 -4.10 -19.48
N ILE A 215 16.90 -2.99 -18.74
CA ILE A 215 17.97 -2.77 -17.75
C ILE A 215 17.94 -3.86 -16.66
N PHE A 216 16.77 -4.21 -16.17
CA PHE A 216 16.56 -5.24 -15.13
C PHE A 216 15.88 -6.49 -15.67
N GLN A 217 15.94 -6.76 -16.98
CA GLN A 217 15.13 -7.76 -17.69
C GLN A 217 13.64 -7.33 -17.77
N SER A 218 12.75 -8.23 -18.18
CA SER A 218 11.30 -8.01 -18.26
C SER A 218 10.54 -9.32 -18.29
N GLY A 219 9.27 -9.31 -17.87
CA GLY A 219 8.36 -10.44 -17.97
C GLY A 219 8.50 -11.52 -16.89
N GLY A 220 9.43 -11.38 -15.94
CA GLY A 220 9.58 -12.30 -14.82
C GLY A 220 8.35 -12.32 -13.92
N GLY A 221 7.75 -11.14 -13.65
CA GLY A 221 6.50 -11.03 -12.90
C GLY A 221 5.33 -11.69 -13.62
N LYS A 222 5.22 -11.50 -14.94
CA LYS A 222 4.16 -12.16 -15.74
C LYS A 222 4.27 -13.67 -15.68
N LYS A 223 5.49 -14.20 -15.80
CA LYS A 223 5.75 -15.64 -15.66
C LYS A 223 5.40 -16.12 -14.25
N THR A 224 5.84 -15.40 -13.21
CA THR A 224 5.53 -15.74 -11.81
C THR A 224 4.01 -15.74 -11.57
N ALA A 225 3.29 -14.77 -12.10
CA ALA A 225 1.84 -14.74 -11.99
C ALA A 225 1.18 -15.97 -12.60
N ALA A 226 1.62 -16.38 -13.79
CA ALA A 226 1.14 -17.61 -14.45
C ALA A 226 1.49 -18.87 -13.66
N ASP A 227 2.72 -18.99 -13.14
CA ASP A 227 3.18 -20.14 -12.36
C ASP A 227 2.36 -20.35 -11.05
N PHE A 228 1.79 -19.27 -10.50
CA PHE A 228 1.03 -19.29 -9.25
C PHE A 228 -0.49 -19.18 -9.43
N ASP A 229 -0.98 -19.11 -10.68
CA ASP A 229 -2.38 -18.92 -11.03
C ASP A 229 -2.99 -17.66 -10.38
N ILE A 230 -2.27 -16.54 -10.50
CA ILE A 230 -2.73 -15.21 -10.05
C ILE A 230 -2.78 -14.25 -11.25
N ALA A 231 -3.64 -13.24 -11.15
CA ALA A 231 -3.76 -12.24 -12.21
C ALA A 231 -2.45 -11.42 -12.36
N PHE A 232 -1.97 -11.26 -13.58
CA PHE A 232 -0.95 -10.27 -13.92
C PHE A 232 -1.63 -8.97 -14.33
N LEU A 233 -1.44 -7.91 -13.54
CA LEU A 233 -2.13 -6.64 -13.76
C LEU A 233 -1.42 -5.72 -14.75
N GLY A 234 -0.11 -5.88 -14.92
CA GLY A 234 0.66 -5.11 -15.88
C GLY A 234 2.09 -4.85 -15.46
N SER A 235 2.82 -4.20 -16.36
CA SER A 235 4.21 -3.76 -16.15
C SER A 235 4.31 -2.25 -16.17
N LEU A 236 5.07 -1.68 -15.25
CA LEU A 236 5.39 -0.24 -15.20
C LEU A 236 6.85 -0.05 -15.60
N PRO A 237 7.16 0.80 -16.60
CA PRO A 237 8.53 1.05 -17.01
C PRO A 237 9.30 1.89 -15.98
N ILE A 238 10.62 1.89 -16.09
CA ILE A 238 11.48 2.87 -15.41
C ILE A 238 11.29 4.21 -16.12
N ASP A 239 10.94 5.23 -15.34
CA ASP A 239 10.85 6.61 -15.83
C ASP A 239 11.47 7.54 -14.78
N PRO A 240 12.51 8.33 -15.17
CA PRO A 240 13.12 9.33 -14.29
C PRO A 240 12.09 10.35 -13.75
N ASN A 241 11.05 10.66 -14.50
CA ASN A 241 10.01 11.58 -14.07
C ASN A 241 9.23 11.09 -12.83
N VAL A 242 9.13 9.77 -12.63
CA VAL A 242 8.50 9.19 -11.42
C VAL A 242 9.35 9.50 -10.18
N VAL A 243 10.67 9.43 -10.31
CA VAL A 243 11.59 9.76 -9.21
C VAL A 243 11.53 11.26 -8.92
N ILE A 244 11.69 12.11 -9.97
CA ILE A 244 11.64 13.57 -9.83
C ILE A 244 10.31 14.02 -9.20
N SER A 245 9.20 13.45 -9.65
CA SER A 245 7.87 13.74 -9.11
C SER A 245 7.75 13.36 -7.64
N GLY A 246 8.22 12.14 -7.28
CA GLY A 246 8.20 11.67 -5.90
C GLY A 246 9.09 12.49 -4.97
N ASP A 247 10.28 12.90 -5.43
CA ASP A 247 11.21 13.71 -4.63
C ASP A 247 10.71 15.16 -4.44
N SER A 248 9.99 15.69 -5.44
CA SER A 248 9.42 17.05 -5.39
C SER A 248 7.98 17.09 -4.84
N GLY A 249 7.37 15.93 -4.57
CA GLY A 249 5.97 15.84 -4.13
C GLY A 249 4.96 16.28 -5.20
N GLN A 250 5.33 16.20 -6.47
CA GLN A 250 4.48 16.60 -7.59
C GLN A 250 3.86 15.38 -8.28
N SER A 251 2.80 15.61 -9.07
CA SER A 251 2.24 14.55 -9.92
C SER A 251 3.22 14.20 -11.04
N ILE A 252 3.21 12.92 -11.46
CA ILE A 252 3.96 12.46 -12.63
C ILE A 252 3.55 13.30 -13.85
N ALA A 253 4.54 13.73 -14.64
CA ALA A 253 4.30 14.50 -15.86
C ALA A 253 3.29 13.81 -16.79
N ALA A 254 2.40 14.58 -17.40
CA ALA A 254 1.27 14.03 -18.16
C ALA A 254 1.70 13.18 -19.38
N ASP A 255 2.86 13.47 -19.96
CA ASP A 255 3.46 12.78 -21.11
C ASP A 255 4.33 11.56 -20.70
N SER A 256 4.44 11.26 -19.41
CA SER A 256 5.21 10.11 -18.92
C SER A 256 4.62 8.79 -19.45
N PRO A 257 5.47 7.89 -19.99
CA PRO A 257 5.05 6.57 -20.45
C PRO A 257 4.47 5.70 -19.33
N VAL A 258 4.77 6.02 -18.07
CA VAL A 258 4.22 5.32 -16.91
C VAL A 258 2.71 5.56 -16.77
N ASN A 259 2.19 6.73 -17.18
CA ASN A 259 0.75 7.01 -17.04
C ASN A 259 -0.12 6.03 -17.82
N ALA A 260 0.21 5.76 -19.08
CA ALA A 260 -0.53 4.80 -19.90
C ALA A 260 -0.44 3.37 -19.34
N ALA A 261 0.74 2.97 -18.85
CA ALA A 261 0.93 1.68 -18.22
C ALA A 261 0.16 1.57 -16.89
N LEU A 262 0.15 2.64 -16.09
CA LEU A 262 -0.60 2.72 -14.85
C LEU A 262 -2.11 2.64 -15.09
N ASP A 263 -2.62 3.36 -16.10
CA ASP A 263 -4.04 3.29 -16.49
C ASP A 263 -4.45 1.86 -16.84
N GLN A 264 -3.63 1.13 -17.59
CA GLN A 264 -3.89 -0.28 -17.90
C GLN A 264 -3.88 -1.16 -16.63
N VAL A 265 -2.94 -0.93 -15.71
CA VAL A 265 -2.91 -1.63 -14.40
C VAL A 265 -4.19 -1.35 -13.62
N LEU A 266 -4.65 -0.10 -13.57
CA LEU A 266 -5.88 0.30 -12.88
C LEU A 266 -7.12 -0.36 -13.49
N GLU A 267 -7.23 -0.40 -14.81
CA GLU A 267 -8.36 -1.05 -15.50
C GLU A 267 -8.40 -2.55 -15.23
N ASN A 268 -7.24 -3.22 -15.30
CA ASN A 268 -7.13 -4.65 -15.00
C ASN A 268 -7.48 -4.91 -13.53
N MET A 269 -7.01 -4.06 -12.61
CA MET A 269 -7.33 -4.14 -11.18
C MET A 269 -8.84 -3.98 -10.93
N ILE A 270 -9.47 -2.97 -11.51
CA ILE A 270 -10.91 -2.71 -11.37
C ILE A 270 -11.73 -3.89 -11.94
N THR A 271 -11.30 -4.44 -13.06
CA THR A 271 -11.95 -5.61 -13.68
C THR A 271 -11.87 -6.83 -12.77
N GLN A 272 -10.70 -7.12 -12.20
CA GLN A 272 -10.51 -8.22 -11.24
C GLN A 272 -11.33 -8.05 -9.95
N LEU A 273 -11.55 -6.81 -9.50
CA LEU A 273 -12.38 -6.53 -8.33
C LEU A 273 -13.87 -6.77 -8.58
N LYS A 274 -14.33 -6.58 -9.81
CA LYS A 274 -15.74 -6.76 -10.21
C LYS A 274 -16.07 -8.20 -10.58
N SER A 275 -15.09 -9.02 -10.94
CA SER A 275 -15.28 -10.41 -11.40
C SER A 275 -15.37 -11.43 -10.26
N LYS A 276 -15.15 -11.03 -9.03
CA LYS A 276 -15.17 -11.86 -7.81
C LYS A 276 -16.00 -11.19 -6.71
#